data_30855861c5ae1f8a376e46d7c84845d5
#
_entry.id   30855861c5ae1f8a376e46d7c84845d5
#
_cell.length_a   1.000
_cell.length_b   1.000
_cell.length_c   1.000
_cell.angle_alpha   90.00
_cell.angle_beta   90.00
_cell.angle_gamma   90.00
#
_symmetry.space_group_name_H-M   'P 1'
#
loop_
_entity.id
_entity.type
_entity.pdbx_description
1 polymer ?
#
loop_
_entity_poly.entity_id
_entity_poly.type
_entity_poly.pdbx_seq_one_letter_code
_entity_poly.pdbx_strand_id
1 'polypeptide(L)'
;GQLGKGVETVDFDRRTVPSRGREATRIDAAHDGYASRFGLTHQRILTLSGDGTELAGEDILVPSSKNGKRGKIAFALRFHLGRGVEVQLSGDKRGASLLLPDGRLWQFRLGGDRGGAGEITLSAEDSLWVDGDGRPHATEQLVIEGLALRSGGQFSWLFRKTG
;
A
#
# COMPACT_ATOMS: atom_id res chain seq x y z
N GLY A 1 -0.78 -13.24 20.22
CA GLY A 1 -0.37 -11.84 20.40
C GLY A 1 -1.57 -11.05 20.89
N GLN A 2 -1.40 -10.22 21.93
CA GLN A 2 -2.46 -9.28 22.32
C GLN A 2 -2.70 -8.32 21.16
N LEU A 3 -3.94 -8.26 20.67
CA LEU A 3 -4.40 -7.14 19.86
C LEU A 3 -4.17 -5.89 20.71
N GLY A 4 -3.32 -4.98 20.25
CA GLY A 4 -3.09 -3.71 20.92
C GLY A 4 -4.39 -2.92 21.10
N LYS A 5 -4.37 -1.90 21.95
CA LYS A 5 -5.44 -0.90 21.99
C LYS A 5 -5.75 -0.45 20.56
N GLY A 6 -7.03 -0.36 20.23
CA GLY A 6 -7.48 -0.01 18.87
C GLY A 6 -6.73 1.19 18.30
N VAL A 7 -6.52 1.16 17.01
CA VAL A 7 -5.94 2.27 16.26
C VAL A 7 -7.04 3.30 16.04
N GLU A 8 -6.78 4.57 16.36
CA GLU A 8 -7.70 5.64 16.06
C GLU A 8 -7.47 6.16 14.63
N THR A 9 -8.56 6.35 13.89
CA THR A 9 -8.55 7.08 12.63
C THR A 9 -8.42 8.56 12.96
N VAL A 10 -7.32 9.17 12.54
CA VAL A 10 -7.04 10.59 12.79
C VAL A 10 -7.77 11.46 11.76
N ASP A 11 -7.86 10.97 10.51
CA ASP A 11 -8.50 11.68 9.42
C ASP A 11 -9.05 10.70 8.39
N PHE A 12 -10.18 11.06 7.76
CA PHE A 12 -10.75 10.33 6.62
C PHE A 12 -11.54 11.30 5.74
N ASP A 13 -11.15 11.39 4.46
CA ASP A 13 -11.86 12.15 3.44
C ASP A 13 -12.05 11.35 2.17
N ARG A 14 -13.20 11.48 1.53
CA ARG A 14 -13.50 10.89 0.22
C ARG A 14 -14.11 11.94 -0.68
N ARG A 15 -13.51 12.16 -1.85
CA ARG A 15 -13.97 13.15 -2.82
C ARG A 15 -13.74 12.71 -4.27
N THR A 16 -14.51 13.33 -5.17
CA THR A 16 -14.24 13.26 -6.61
C THR A 16 -13.21 14.30 -6.99
N VAL A 17 -12.20 13.88 -7.75
CA VAL A 17 -11.13 14.75 -8.23
C VAL A 17 -10.93 14.61 -9.73
N PRO A 18 -10.50 15.64 -10.45
CA PRO A 18 -10.07 15.51 -11.84
C PRO A 18 -8.77 14.71 -11.92
N SER A 19 -8.71 13.74 -12.82
CA SER A 19 -7.50 12.96 -13.10
C SER A 19 -7.40 12.70 -14.60
N ARG A 20 -6.35 13.20 -15.25
CA ARG A 20 -6.08 13.03 -16.69
C ARG A 20 -7.28 13.34 -17.59
N GLY A 21 -8.04 14.41 -17.27
CA GLY A 21 -9.22 14.82 -18.03
C GLY A 21 -10.50 14.00 -17.79
N ARG A 22 -10.50 13.13 -16.78
CA ARG A 22 -11.66 12.33 -16.35
C ARG A 22 -11.87 12.51 -14.84
N GLU A 23 -13.01 12.04 -14.33
CA GLU A 23 -13.25 11.96 -12.90
C GLU A 23 -12.54 10.76 -12.29
N ALA A 24 -12.08 10.91 -11.06
CA ALA A 24 -11.51 9.85 -10.24
C ALA A 24 -12.06 9.97 -8.81
N THR A 25 -12.11 8.87 -8.09
CA THR A 25 -12.41 8.89 -6.65
C THR A 25 -11.11 8.90 -5.88
N ARG A 26 -10.94 9.87 -5.00
CA ARG A 26 -9.81 9.97 -4.09
C ARG A 26 -10.28 9.72 -2.65
N ILE A 27 -9.50 8.92 -1.93
CA ILE A 27 -9.64 8.67 -0.49
C ILE A 27 -8.32 9.07 0.17
N ASP A 28 -8.42 9.92 1.17
CA ASP A 28 -7.34 10.27 2.09
C ASP A 28 -7.70 9.68 3.45
N ALA A 29 -6.83 8.86 4.03
CA ALA A 29 -7.04 8.26 5.34
C ALA A 29 -5.75 8.27 6.16
N ALA A 30 -5.84 8.58 7.45
CA ALA A 30 -4.71 8.57 8.35
C ALA A 30 -5.05 7.86 9.66
N HIS A 31 -4.05 7.23 10.27
CA HIS A 31 -4.17 6.60 11.59
C HIS A 31 -2.91 6.79 12.42
N ASP A 32 -3.05 6.74 13.73
CA ASP A 32 -2.00 6.99 14.72
C ASP A 32 -1.34 5.71 15.26
N GLY A 33 -1.66 4.52 14.72
CA GLY A 33 -1.18 3.23 15.24
C GLY A 33 0.33 3.10 15.41
N TYR A 34 1.10 3.98 14.78
CA TYR A 34 2.56 4.01 14.90
C TYR A 34 3.07 5.18 15.73
N ALA A 35 2.20 6.07 16.23
CA ALA A 35 2.59 7.29 16.91
C ALA A 35 3.30 7.01 18.23
N SER A 36 2.76 6.14 19.09
CA SER A 36 3.31 5.83 20.40
C SER A 36 4.67 5.13 20.33
N ARG A 37 4.81 4.15 19.45
CA ARG A 37 6.03 3.32 19.36
C ARG A 37 7.12 3.97 18.51
N PHE A 38 6.75 4.55 17.38
CA PHE A 38 7.69 5.03 16.38
C PHE A 38 7.72 6.56 16.23
N GLY A 39 6.73 7.26 16.78
CA GLY A 39 6.57 8.71 16.64
C GLY A 39 6.12 9.12 15.24
N LEU A 40 5.37 8.27 14.55
CA LEU A 40 4.90 8.47 13.18
C LEU A 40 3.39 8.23 13.08
N THR A 41 2.71 9.08 12.32
CA THR A 41 1.35 8.86 11.84
C THR A 41 1.43 8.34 10.41
N HIS A 42 0.66 7.33 10.06
CA HIS A 42 0.56 6.81 8.70
C HIS A 42 -0.64 7.41 8.01
N GLN A 43 -0.41 8.00 6.84
CA GLN A 43 -1.45 8.48 5.94
C GLN A 43 -1.38 7.68 4.64
N ARG A 44 -2.54 7.28 4.13
CA ARG A 44 -2.68 6.63 2.82
C ARG A 44 -3.62 7.41 1.95
N ILE A 45 -3.18 7.68 0.74
CA ILE A 45 -3.96 8.32 -0.30
C ILE A 45 -4.20 7.30 -1.41
N LEU A 46 -5.45 7.07 -1.76
CA LEU A 46 -5.86 6.20 -2.85
C LEU A 46 -6.58 7.02 -3.91
N THR A 47 -6.26 6.80 -5.17
CA THR A 47 -6.95 7.43 -6.29
C THR A 47 -7.35 6.35 -7.30
N LEU A 48 -8.65 6.09 -7.41
CA LEU A 48 -9.23 5.15 -8.36
C LEU A 48 -9.74 5.91 -9.57
N SER A 49 -9.27 5.57 -10.77
CA SER A 49 -9.77 6.14 -12.02
C SER A 49 -11.26 5.85 -12.21
N GLY A 50 -11.99 6.76 -12.85
CA GLY A 50 -13.44 6.64 -13.03
C GLY A 50 -13.88 5.42 -13.84
N ASP A 51 -13.01 4.90 -14.71
CA ASP A 51 -13.21 3.68 -15.46
C ASP A 51 -12.78 2.40 -14.72
N GLY A 52 -12.25 2.54 -13.50
CA GLY A 52 -11.81 1.42 -12.67
C GLY A 52 -10.57 0.69 -13.19
N THR A 53 -9.83 1.25 -14.13
CA THR A 53 -8.66 0.58 -14.75
C THR A 53 -7.32 0.93 -14.08
N GLU A 54 -7.31 1.91 -13.18
CA GLU A 54 -6.11 2.35 -12.49
C GLU A 54 -6.40 2.68 -11.02
N LEU A 55 -5.60 2.14 -10.11
CA LEU A 55 -5.57 2.49 -8.69
C LEU A 55 -4.16 2.95 -8.34
N ALA A 56 -4.00 4.24 -8.13
CA ALA A 56 -2.77 4.84 -7.61
C ALA A 56 -2.85 4.99 -6.09
N GLY A 57 -1.72 4.76 -5.42
CA GLY A 57 -1.61 4.93 -3.98
C GLY A 57 -0.33 5.62 -3.56
N GLU A 58 -0.44 6.34 -2.47
CA GLU A 58 0.67 6.96 -1.77
C GLU A 58 0.56 6.63 -0.28
N ASP A 59 1.63 6.09 0.28
CA ASP A 59 1.77 5.89 1.71
C ASP A 59 2.76 6.90 2.27
N ILE A 60 2.32 7.69 3.25
CA ILE A 60 3.07 8.80 3.81
C ILE A 60 3.26 8.55 5.32
N LEU A 61 4.49 8.61 5.76
CA LEU A 61 4.84 8.57 7.18
C LEU A 61 5.13 9.99 7.64
N VAL A 62 4.30 10.51 8.54
CA VAL A 62 4.38 11.88 9.05
C VAL A 62 4.87 11.85 10.49
N PRO A 63 5.91 12.61 10.86
CA PRO A 63 6.34 12.71 12.26
C PRO A 63 5.22 13.23 13.15
N SER A 64 4.93 12.53 14.25
CA SER A 64 3.88 12.93 15.22
C SER A 64 4.30 14.13 16.08
N SER A 65 5.57 14.54 16.05
CA SER A 65 6.09 15.71 16.76
C SER A 65 7.15 16.44 15.93
N LYS A 66 7.28 17.75 16.13
CA LYS A 66 8.29 18.59 15.46
C LYS A 66 9.73 18.19 15.78
N ASN A 67 9.97 17.55 16.92
CA ASN A 67 11.28 17.02 17.32
C ASN A 67 11.39 15.55 16.94
N GLY A 68 11.26 15.23 15.65
CA GLY A 68 11.29 13.87 15.13
C GLY A 68 12.50 13.08 15.64
N LYS A 69 12.27 11.84 16.02
CA LYS A 69 13.35 10.92 16.43
C LYS A 69 14.28 10.69 15.23
N ARG A 70 15.60 10.70 15.47
CA ARG A 70 16.58 10.35 14.44
C ARG A 70 16.60 8.84 14.20
N GLY A 71 17.07 8.44 13.02
CA GLY A 71 17.26 7.04 12.65
C GLY A 71 16.27 6.53 11.62
N LYS A 72 16.36 5.24 11.34
CA LYS A 72 15.53 4.54 10.38
C LYS A 72 14.67 3.49 11.09
N ILE A 73 13.52 3.17 10.52
CA ILE A 73 12.64 2.08 10.93
C ILE A 73 12.35 1.18 9.75
N ALA A 74 12.31 -0.12 9.98
CA ALA A 74 11.81 -1.05 8.99
C ALA A 74 10.30 -0.91 8.85
N PHE A 75 9.81 -0.99 7.62
CA PHE A 75 8.39 -1.01 7.31
C PHE A 75 8.06 -2.12 6.32
N ALA A 76 6.81 -2.57 6.32
CA ALA A 76 6.27 -3.44 5.31
C ALA A 76 4.86 -2.97 4.93
N LEU A 77 4.60 -2.82 3.63
CA LEU A 77 3.26 -2.61 3.07
C LEU A 77 2.83 -3.92 2.41
N ARG A 78 1.64 -4.41 2.77
CA ARG A 78 1.12 -5.69 2.32
C ARG A 78 -0.15 -5.50 1.51
N PHE A 79 -0.19 -6.13 0.35
CA PHE A 79 -1.35 -6.16 -0.54
C PHE A 79 -1.79 -7.62 -0.68
N HIS A 80 -2.79 -8.02 0.12
CA HIS A 80 -3.37 -9.35 0.03
C HIS A 80 -4.17 -9.47 -1.27
N LEU A 81 -3.89 -10.51 -2.04
CA LEU A 81 -4.53 -10.76 -3.31
C LEU A 81 -5.71 -11.73 -3.15
N GLY A 82 -6.68 -11.63 -4.03
CA GLY A 82 -7.83 -12.52 -4.07
C GLY A 82 -7.47 -13.93 -4.51
N ARG A 83 -8.42 -14.84 -4.36
CA ARG A 83 -8.26 -16.25 -4.78
C ARG A 83 -7.97 -16.37 -6.27
N GLY A 84 -7.04 -17.25 -6.61
CA GLY A 84 -6.71 -17.58 -7.99
C GLY A 84 -6.00 -16.47 -8.77
N VAL A 85 -5.52 -15.43 -8.10
CA VAL A 85 -4.64 -14.44 -8.73
C VAL A 85 -3.24 -15.02 -8.77
N GLU A 86 -2.66 -15.11 -9.97
CA GLU A 86 -1.28 -15.55 -10.18
C GLU A 86 -0.35 -14.34 -10.24
N VAL A 87 0.79 -14.43 -9.55
CA VAL A 87 1.77 -13.33 -9.44
C VAL A 87 3.06 -13.68 -10.17
N GLN A 88 3.55 -12.77 -11.00
CA GLN A 88 4.88 -12.84 -11.57
C GLN A 88 5.63 -11.54 -11.33
N LEU A 89 6.68 -11.59 -10.53
CA LEU A 89 7.54 -10.44 -10.25
C LEU A 89 8.34 -10.05 -11.51
N SER A 90 8.52 -8.74 -11.71
CA SER A 90 9.43 -8.22 -12.73
C SER A 90 10.90 -8.46 -12.35
N GLY A 91 11.78 -8.56 -13.36
CA GLY A 91 13.22 -8.81 -13.14
C GLY A 91 13.92 -7.72 -12.33
N ASP A 92 13.42 -6.48 -12.38
CA ASP A 92 13.93 -5.35 -11.59
C ASP A 92 13.41 -5.32 -10.14
N LYS A 93 12.55 -6.28 -9.76
CA LYS A 93 11.89 -6.36 -8.43
C LYS A 93 11.17 -5.07 -8.01
N ARG A 94 10.69 -4.29 -8.98
CA ARG A 94 9.94 -3.05 -8.76
C ARG A 94 8.52 -3.13 -9.28
N GLY A 95 8.11 -4.27 -9.78
CA GLY A 95 6.76 -4.52 -10.28
C GLY A 95 6.38 -5.97 -10.29
N ALA A 96 5.11 -6.23 -10.57
CA ALA A 96 4.56 -7.55 -10.74
C ALA A 96 3.43 -7.54 -11.78
N SER A 97 3.31 -8.61 -12.52
CA SER A 97 2.13 -8.93 -13.32
C SER A 97 1.18 -9.78 -12.49
N LEU A 98 -0.11 -9.48 -12.56
CA LEU A 98 -1.17 -10.15 -11.83
C LEU A 98 -2.18 -10.69 -12.84
N LEU A 99 -2.24 -12.00 -13.01
CA LEU A 99 -3.24 -12.66 -13.84
C LEU A 99 -4.44 -13.04 -12.96
N LEU A 100 -5.60 -12.48 -13.27
CA LEU A 100 -6.84 -12.77 -12.57
C LEU A 100 -7.48 -14.06 -13.10
N PRO A 101 -8.33 -14.75 -12.32
CA PRO A 101 -9.01 -15.97 -12.75
C PRO A 101 -9.88 -15.83 -14.01
N ASP A 102 -10.33 -14.61 -14.30
CA ASP A 102 -11.12 -14.30 -15.52
C ASP A 102 -10.27 -13.92 -16.75
N GLY A 103 -8.95 -14.10 -16.65
CA GLY A 103 -8.00 -13.82 -17.72
C GLY A 103 -7.58 -12.36 -17.86
N ARG A 104 -8.11 -11.46 -17.04
CA ARG A 104 -7.66 -10.06 -17.02
C ARG A 104 -6.25 -9.95 -16.45
N LEU A 105 -5.44 -9.12 -17.10
CA LEU A 105 -4.07 -8.85 -16.68
C LEU A 105 -3.98 -7.45 -16.05
N TRP A 106 -3.37 -7.40 -14.88
CA TRP A 106 -3.04 -6.17 -14.18
C TRP A 106 -1.53 -6.09 -13.94
N GLN A 107 -1.02 -4.89 -13.87
CA GLN A 107 0.36 -4.63 -13.49
C GLN A 107 0.40 -3.80 -12.22
N PHE A 108 1.26 -4.24 -11.30
CA PHE A 108 1.70 -3.49 -10.14
C PHE A 108 3.06 -2.86 -10.42
N ARG A 109 3.25 -1.60 -10.02
CA ARG A 109 4.56 -0.91 -10.10
C ARG A 109 4.79 -0.07 -8.86
N LEU A 110 6.01 -0.16 -8.33
CA LEU A 110 6.51 0.81 -7.37
C LEU A 110 6.86 2.10 -8.09
N GLY A 111 6.39 3.21 -7.54
CA GLY A 111 6.81 4.56 -7.95
C GLY A 111 8.14 4.94 -7.31
N GLY A 112 8.51 6.20 -7.47
CA GLY A 112 9.64 6.80 -6.76
C GLY A 112 9.33 6.95 -5.26
N ASP A 113 10.38 6.89 -4.45
CA ASP A 113 10.34 7.34 -3.06
C ASP A 113 10.71 8.82 -2.99
N ARG A 114 10.01 9.56 -2.15
CA ARG A 114 10.36 10.94 -1.80
C ARG A 114 10.61 10.99 -0.30
N GLY A 115 11.83 11.32 0.09
CA GLY A 115 12.16 11.53 1.50
C GLY A 115 13.07 10.49 2.13
N GLY A 116 13.95 9.86 1.35
CA GLY A 116 15.10 9.12 1.90
C GLY A 116 14.76 7.76 2.50
N ALA A 117 13.83 7.05 1.91
CA ALA A 117 13.77 5.61 2.11
C ALA A 117 15.07 5.00 1.57
N GLY A 118 15.59 4.04 2.29
CA GLY A 118 16.64 3.16 1.80
C GLY A 118 16.10 2.28 0.67
N GLU A 119 16.87 1.29 0.32
CA GLU A 119 16.46 0.31 -0.69
C GLU A 119 15.08 -0.29 -0.36
N ILE A 120 14.15 -0.14 -1.29
CA ILE A 120 12.80 -0.70 -1.21
C ILE A 120 12.77 -1.94 -2.09
N THR A 121 12.32 -3.07 -1.53
CA THR A 121 12.18 -4.35 -2.24
C THR A 121 10.72 -4.75 -2.35
N LEU A 122 10.38 -5.38 -3.48
CA LEU A 122 9.10 -6.02 -3.72
C LEU A 122 9.28 -7.53 -3.72
N SER A 123 8.45 -8.24 -2.97
CA SER A 123 8.37 -9.70 -2.97
C SER A 123 6.93 -10.17 -3.12
N ALA A 124 6.75 -11.43 -3.49
CA ALA A 124 5.49 -12.15 -3.39
C ALA A 124 5.65 -13.19 -2.29
N GLU A 125 4.69 -13.27 -1.39
CA GLU A 125 4.69 -14.17 -0.24
C GLU A 125 3.35 -14.91 -0.15
N ASP A 126 3.38 -16.07 0.49
CA ASP A 126 2.16 -16.82 0.81
C ASP A 126 1.24 -15.99 1.72
N SER A 127 -0.06 -16.13 1.49
CA SER A 127 -1.10 -15.47 2.25
C SER A 127 -2.31 -16.38 2.38
N LEU A 128 -3.27 -15.96 3.21
CA LEU A 128 -4.54 -16.63 3.39
C LEU A 128 -5.69 -15.64 3.16
N TRP A 129 -6.68 -16.09 2.43
CA TRP A 129 -7.96 -15.41 2.31
C TRP A 129 -9.03 -16.28 2.97
N VAL A 130 -9.82 -15.69 3.85
CA VAL A 130 -10.92 -16.39 4.54
C VAL A 130 -12.22 -16.00 3.88
N ASP A 131 -12.98 -16.98 3.41
CA ASP A 131 -14.28 -16.75 2.77
C ASP A 131 -15.40 -16.43 3.77
N GLY A 132 -16.61 -16.17 3.25
CA GLY A 132 -17.77 -15.83 4.06
C GLY A 132 -18.22 -16.93 5.02
N ASP A 133 -17.82 -18.18 4.76
CA ASP A 133 -18.09 -19.34 5.62
C ASP A 133 -16.98 -19.62 6.64
N GLY A 134 -15.97 -18.75 6.68
CA GLY A 134 -14.80 -18.88 7.57
C GLY A 134 -13.77 -19.90 7.11
N ARG A 135 -13.80 -20.34 5.85
CA ARG A 135 -12.84 -21.30 5.30
C ARG A 135 -11.60 -20.58 4.77
N PRO A 136 -10.38 -21.01 5.19
CA PRO A 136 -9.14 -20.44 4.69
C PRO A 136 -8.82 -20.98 3.29
N HIS A 137 -8.37 -20.09 2.42
CA HIS A 137 -7.87 -20.42 1.09
C HIS A 137 -6.47 -19.86 0.92
N ALA A 138 -5.56 -20.68 0.40
CA ALA A 138 -4.22 -20.23 0.08
C ALA A 138 -4.28 -19.17 -1.03
N THR A 139 -3.60 -18.06 -0.82
CA THR A 139 -3.46 -16.94 -1.76
C THR A 139 -2.03 -16.43 -1.71
N GLU A 140 -1.75 -15.38 -2.45
CA GLU A 140 -0.49 -14.64 -2.38
C GLU A 140 -0.73 -13.20 -1.91
N GLN A 141 0.33 -12.56 -1.48
CA GLN A 141 0.37 -11.13 -1.19
C GLN A 141 1.61 -10.50 -1.81
N LEU A 142 1.49 -9.27 -2.28
CA LEU A 142 2.63 -8.44 -2.59
C LEU A 142 3.10 -7.76 -1.32
N VAL A 143 4.40 -7.78 -1.08
CA VAL A 143 5.02 -7.15 0.08
C VAL A 143 6.07 -6.17 -0.37
N ILE A 144 5.93 -4.91 0.06
CA ILE A 144 6.94 -3.88 -0.11
C ILE A 144 7.63 -3.71 1.22
N GLU A 145 8.92 -3.96 1.27
CA GLU A 145 9.74 -3.79 2.46
C GLU A 145 10.82 -2.75 2.23
N GLY A 146 11.17 -2.05 3.29
CA GLY A 146 12.22 -1.04 3.25
C GLY A 146 12.52 -0.40 4.59
N LEU A 147 13.36 0.62 4.55
CA LEU A 147 13.71 1.43 5.69
C LEU A 147 13.19 2.86 5.46
N ALA A 148 12.34 3.34 6.35
CA ALA A 148 11.88 4.72 6.36
C ALA A 148 12.66 5.56 7.37
N LEU A 149 12.90 6.83 7.07
CA LEU A 149 13.44 7.77 8.04
C LEU A 149 12.36 8.08 9.10
N ARG A 150 12.78 8.23 10.35
CA ARG A 150 11.89 8.71 11.42
C ARG A 150 11.50 10.19 11.27
N SER A 151 12.15 10.91 10.37
CA SER A 151 11.76 12.26 9.95
C SER A 151 10.63 12.28 8.92
N GLY A 152 10.14 11.10 8.53
CA GLY A 152 9.08 10.93 7.55
C GLY A 152 9.56 10.33 6.24
N GLY A 153 8.60 9.97 5.39
CA GLY A 153 8.86 9.42 4.05
C GLY A 153 7.56 9.25 3.29
N GLN A 154 7.66 9.16 1.98
CA GLN A 154 6.52 8.96 1.08
C GLN A 154 6.88 7.90 0.05
N PHE A 155 5.95 6.97 -0.17
CA PHE A 155 6.10 5.85 -1.11
C PHE A 155 4.89 5.86 -2.04
N SER A 156 5.10 5.74 -3.34
CA SER A 156 4.01 5.65 -4.32
C SER A 156 4.00 4.28 -4.99
N TRP A 157 2.81 3.86 -5.39
CA TRP A 157 2.59 2.62 -6.12
C TRP A 157 1.36 2.73 -7.02
N LEU A 158 1.27 1.83 -7.98
CA LEU A 158 0.23 1.84 -9.00
C LEU A 158 -0.19 0.43 -9.36
N PHE A 159 -1.49 0.17 -9.35
CA PHE A 159 -2.12 -0.96 -10.05
C PHE A 159 -2.76 -0.43 -11.33
N ARG A 160 -2.51 -1.08 -12.45
CA ARG A 160 -3.09 -0.72 -13.75
C ARG A 160 -3.52 -1.97 -14.52
N LYS A 161 -4.74 -1.95 -15.05
CA LYS A 161 -5.23 -2.95 -15.99
C LYS A 161 -4.50 -2.80 -17.32
N THR A 162 -4.02 -3.92 -17.90
CA THR A 162 -3.26 -3.92 -19.15
C THR A 162 -3.87 -4.83 -20.24
N GLY A 163 -4.83 -5.65 -19.89
CA GLY A 163 -5.52 -6.52 -20.82
C GLY A 163 -6.93 -6.88 -20.33
#